data_39d6cd1edd6a714eea3c2c53e1a9a149
#
_entry.id   39d6cd1edd6a714eea3c2c53e1a9a149
#
_cell.length_a   1.000
_cell.length_b   1.000
_cell.length_c   1.000
_cell.angle_alpha   90.00
_cell.angle_beta   90.00
_cell.angle_gamma   90.00
#
_symmetry.space_group_name_H-M   'P 1'
#
loop_
_entity.id
_entity.type
_entity.pdbx_description
1 polymer ?
#
loop_
_entity_poly.entity_id
_entity_poly.type
_entity_poly.pdbx_seq_one_letter_code
_entity_poly.pdbx_strand_id
1 'polypeptide(L)'
;MPNKPRRNEILPHENLRIDIFFFRITKTDLIPYAQTMYDSFFRILTSSKSYENEYVMRAVMRLSSALYEGILPCLSQLMEKLVMILQRSSKNPNKPNFNHYLFESITVLIRTSVAQNPATLEQFEQVLFPIFTPIFTDDVAEFIPYVLQIIGFLLESHLTGSIPDAYRALFQSILTPSFWDRSGNIPALSRLLQAYIEKAGETIVKEKLVRIFDRN
;
A
#
# COMPACT_ATOMS: atom_id res chain seq x y z
N MET A 1 -23.49 -57.73 29.79
CA MET A 1 -22.95 -56.35 29.83
C MET A 1 -23.05 -55.76 28.45
N PRO A 2 -23.86 -54.74 28.18
CA PRO A 2 -24.00 -54.20 26.83
C PRO A 2 -22.90 -53.17 26.51
N ASN A 3 -22.41 -53.26 25.32
CA ASN A 3 -21.35 -52.50 24.69
C ASN A 3 -21.71 -51.00 24.58
N LYS A 4 -20.83 -50.09 25.08
CA LYS A 4 -20.94 -48.66 24.91
C LYS A 4 -20.74 -48.28 23.42
N PRO A 5 -21.54 -47.39 22.84
CA PRO A 5 -21.28 -46.88 21.50
C PRO A 5 -20.06 -45.96 21.51
N ARG A 6 -19.18 -46.16 20.54
CA ARG A 6 -18.00 -45.32 20.25
C ARG A 6 -18.46 -43.91 19.82
N ARG A 7 -17.80 -42.89 20.35
CA ARG A 7 -17.95 -41.49 19.97
C ARG A 7 -17.77 -41.35 18.46
N ASN A 8 -18.62 -40.52 17.87
CA ASN A 8 -18.61 -40.09 16.49
C ASN A 8 -17.20 -39.68 16.05
N GLU A 9 -16.59 -40.45 15.19
CA GLU A 9 -15.55 -39.97 14.27
C GLU A 9 -16.22 -39.03 13.29
N ILE A 10 -15.99 -37.74 13.47
CA ILE A 10 -16.29 -36.69 12.46
C ILE A 10 -15.40 -37.01 11.27
N LEU A 11 -16.04 -37.43 10.20
CA LEU A 11 -15.38 -37.84 8.96
C LEU A 11 -14.57 -36.67 8.36
N PRO A 12 -13.33 -36.89 7.87
CA PRO A 12 -12.48 -35.87 7.30
C PRO A 12 -12.99 -35.24 5.98
N HIS A 13 -14.14 -35.65 5.50
CA HIS A 13 -14.72 -35.22 4.22
C HIS A 13 -15.35 -33.83 4.22
N GLU A 14 -15.79 -33.30 5.37
CA GLU A 14 -16.38 -31.96 5.42
C GLU A 14 -15.32 -30.87 5.34
N ASN A 15 -14.15 -31.06 5.96
CA ASN A 15 -13.04 -30.13 5.85
C ASN A 15 -12.46 -30.10 4.41
N LEU A 16 -12.42 -31.23 3.73
CA LEU A 16 -11.96 -31.33 2.35
C LEU A 16 -12.90 -30.60 1.37
N ARG A 17 -14.21 -30.57 1.65
CA ARG A 17 -15.19 -29.82 0.84
C ARG A 17 -15.06 -28.32 0.99
N ILE A 18 -14.75 -27.83 2.18
CA ILE A 18 -14.51 -26.42 2.44
C ILE A 18 -13.21 -25.97 1.77
N ASP A 19 -12.13 -26.73 1.90
CA ASP A 19 -10.86 -26.41 1.25
C ASP A 19 -10.98 -26.41 -0.28
N ILE A 20 -11.67 -27.39 -0.85
CA ILE A 20 -11.94 -27.46 -2.31
C ILE A 20 -12.81 -26.28 -2.77
N PHE A 21 -13.74 -25.80 -1.95
CA PHE A 21 -14.57 -24.65 -2.28
C PHE A 21 -13.74 -23.35 -2.33
N PHE A 22 -12.86 -23.12 -1.36
CA PHE A 22 -11.99 -21.94 -1.34
C PHE A 22 -10.97 -21.93 -2.48
N PHE A 23 -10.47 -23.09 -2.93
CA PHE A 23 -9.54 -23.18 -4.06
C PHE A 23 -10.24 -23.08 -5.44
N ARG A 24 -11.57 -23.07 -5.50
CA ARG A 24 -12.34 -23.01 -6.75
C ARG A 24 -12.85 -21.61 -7.10
N ILE A 25 -12.85 -20.66 -6.20
CA ILE A 25 -13.27 -19.29 -6.49
C ILE A 25 -12.17 -18.61 -7.30
N THR A 26 -12.48 -18.29 -8.54
CA THR A 26 -11.57 -17.60 -9.45
C THR A 26 -11.82 -16.10 -9.42
N LYS A 27 -10.86 -15.32 -9.93
CA LYS A 27 -11.03 -13.89 -10.17
C LYS A 27 -12.32 -13.59 -10.95
N THR A 28 -12.61 -14.37 -11.97
CA THR A 28 -13.79 -14.20 -12.83
C THR A 28 -15.09 -14.34 -12.05
N ASP A 29 -15.12 -15.23 -11.04
CA ASP A 29 -16.29 -15.41 -10.18
C ASP A 29 -16.50 -14.22 -9.23
N LEU A 30 -15.42 -13.52 -8.85
CA LEU A 30 -15.47 -12.39 -7.91
C LEU A 30 -15.80 -11.04 -8.58
N ILE A 31 -15.38 -10.84 -9.82
CA ILE A 31 -15.57 -9.57 -10.56
C ILE A 31 -17.00 -9.03 -10.48
N PRO A 32 -18.06 -9.83 -10.73
CA PRO A 32 -19.43 -9.34 -10.71
C PRO A 32 -19.90 -8.80 -9.35
N TYR A 33 -19.25 -9.23 -8.26
CA TYR A 33 -19.59 -8.85 -6.89
C TYR A 33 -18.64 -7.82 -6.30
N ALA A 34 -17.56 -7.46 -7.00
CA ALA A 34 -16.49 -6.62 -6.48
C ALA A 34 -17.01 -5.30 -5.90
N GLN A 35 -17.83 -4.57 -6.65
CA GLN A 35 -18.41 -3.30 -6.23
C GLN A 35 -19.23 -3.46 -4.93
N THR A 36 -20.14 -4.43 -4.88
CA THR A 36 -20.99 -4.67 -3.70
C THR A 36 -20.18 -5.06 -2.47
N MET A 37 -19.12 -5.83 -2.65
CA MET A 37 -18.21 -6.21 -1.56
C MET A 37 -17.46 -4.99 -1.03
N TYR A 38 -16.89 -4.14 -1.91
CA TYR A 38 -16.22 -2.91 -1.50
C TYR A 38 -17.17 -1.95 -0.79
N ASP A 39 -18.37 -1.74 -1.31
CA ASP A 39 -19.38 -0.88 -0.66
C ASP A 39 -19.70 -1.36 0.75
N SER A 40 -19.80 -2.68 0.94
CA SER A 40 -20.03 -3.28 2.26
C SER A 40 -18.84 -3.09 3.19
N PHE A 41 -17.61 -3.28 2.73
CA PHE A 41 -16.40 -3.07 3.53
C PHE A 41 -16.24 -1.61 3.92
N PHE A 42 -16.39 -0.67 2.99
CA PHE A 42 -16.25 0.75 3.30
C PHE A 42 -17.37 1.29 4.17
N ARG A 43 -18.58 0.75 4.08
CA ARG A 43 -19.65 1.07 5.04
C ARG A 43 -19.26 0.75 6.48
N ILE A 44 -18.54 -0.37 6.70
CA ILE A 44 -18.02 -0.73 8.03
C ILE A 44 -16.88 0.20 8.41
N LEU A 45 -15.91 0.43 7.52
CA LEU A 45 -14.72 1.26 7.75
C LEU A 45 -15.02 2.75 7.93
N THR A 46 -16.19 3.23 7.48
CA THR A 46 -16.65 4.61 7.71
C THR A 46 -17.55 4.74 8.92
N SER A 47 -17.99 3.63 9.52
CA SER A 47 -18.80 3.63 10.75
C SER A 47 -17.98 4.11 11.94
N SER A 48 -18.55 4.94 12.81
CA SER A 48 -17.92 5.45 14.02
C SER A 48 -17.50 4.35 15.01
N LYS A 49 -18.12 3.17 14.95
CA LYS A 49 -17.85 2.04 15.86
C LYS A 49 -16.76 1.09 15.35
N SER A 50 -16.42 1.13 14.04
CA SER A 50 -15.59 0.10 13.40
C SER A 50 -14.61 0.67 12.37
N TYR A 51 -14.32 1.98 12.42
CA TYR A 51 -13.55 2.68 11.38
C TYR A 51 -12.11 2.18 11.20
N GLU A 52 -11.49 1.56 12.21
CA GLU A 52 -10.14 0.97 12.12
C GLU A 52 -10.18 -0.55 12.34
N ASN A 53 -11.14 -1.22 11.70
CA ASN A 53 -11.23 -2.66 11.74
C ASN A 53 -10.19 -3.31 10.83
N GLU A 54 -9.15 -3.92 11.41
CA GLU A 54 -8.04 -4.53 10.69
C GLU A 54 -8.47 -5.72 9.81
N TYR A 55 -9.47 -6.49 10.25
CA TYR A 55 -9.96 -7.64 9.47
C TYR A 55 -10.66 -7.20 8.20
N VAL A 56 -11.44 -6.12 8.28
CA VAL A 56 -12.11 -5.55 7.10
C VAL A 56 -11.09 -4.91 6.17
N MET A 57 -10.09 -4.16 6.67
CA MET A 57 -9.03 -3.58 5.83
C MET A 57 -8.20 -4.69 5.17
N ARG A 58 -7.90 -5.77 5.89
CA ARG A 58 -7.26 -6.95 5.32
C ARG A 58 -8.10 -7.61 4.22
N ALA A 59 -9.44 -7.62 4.38
CA ALA A 59 -10.34 -8.13 3.34
C ALA A 59 -10.31 -7.24 2.07
N VAL A 60 -10.27 -5.90 2.24
CA VAL A 60 -10.08 -4.96 1.12
C VAL A 60 -8.78 -5.28 0.37
N MET A 61 -7.65 -5.39 1.07
CA MET A 61 -6.36 -5.70 0.50
C MET A 61 -6.38 -7.03 -0.27
N ARG A 62 -6.91 -8.09 0.36
CA ARG A 62 -6.98 -9.43 -0.25
C ARG A 62 -7.87 -9.48 -1.47
N LEU A 63 -9.04 -8.84 -1.41
CA LEU A 63 -9.95 -8.76 -2.56
C LEU A 63 -9.28 -8.01 -3.72
N SER A 64 -8.64 -6.87 -3.44
CA SER A 64 -7.92 -6.11 -4.46
C SER A 64 -6.80 -6.93 -5.11
N SER A 65 -6.02 -7.66 -4.31
CA SER A 65 -4.98 -8.56 -4.82
C SER A 65 -5.54 -9.71 -5.66
N ALA A 66 -6.67 -10.31 -5.24
CA ALA A 66 -7.28 -11.43 -5.95
C ALA A 66 -7.92 -11.01 -7.28
N LEU A 67 -8.53 -9.82 -7.33
CA LEU A 67 -9.15 -9.30 -8.55
C LEU A 67 -8.14 -8.84 -9.59
N TYR A 68 -6.93 -8.40 -9.14
CA TYR A 68 -5.90 -7.84 -10.00
C TYR A 68 -6.48 -6.76 -10.94
N GLU A 69 -6.32 -6.87 -12.30
CA GLU A 69 -6.90 -5.90 -13.23
C GLU A 69 -8.42 -5.74 -13.14
N GLY A 70 -9.12 -6.69 -12.54
CA GLY A 70 -10.57 -6.61 -12.28
C GLY A 70 -10.96 -5.50 -11.29
N ILE A 71 -10.00 -4.86 -10.61
CA ILE A 71 -10.26 -3.70 -9.74
C ILE A 71 -10.44 -2.39 -10.51
N LEU A 72 -9.98 -2.30 -11.76
CA LEU A 72 -9.93 -1.05 -12.52
C LEU A 72 -11.28 -0.31 -12.59
N PRO A 73 -12.42 -0.98 -12.79
CA PRO A 73 -13.73 -0.31 -12.77
C PRO A 73 -14.06 0.38 -11.44
N CYS A 74 -13.49 -0.12 -10.32
CA CYS A 74 -13.71 0.40 -8.97
C CYS A 74 -12.59 1.35 -8.50
N LEU A 75 -11.52 1.55 -9.30
CA LEU A 75 -10.27 2.18 -8.88
C LEU A 75 -10.47 3.55 -8.25
N SER A 76 -11.19 4.45 -8.92
CA SER A 76 -11.38 5.83 -8.43
C SER A 76 -12.08 5.86 -7.07
N GLN A 77 -13.12 5.07 -6.90
CA GLN A 77 -13.84 4.97 -5.63
C GLN A 77 -12.97 4.36 -4.53
N LEU A 78 -12.20 3.32 -4.85
CA LEU A 78 -11.28 2.69 -3.91
C LEU A 78 -10.22 3.68 -3.43
N MET A 79 -9.60 4.41 -4.35
CA MET A 79 -8.59 5.42 -4.00
C MET A 79 -9.17 6.53 -3.15
N GLU A 80 -10.32 7.08 -3.51
CA GLU A 80 -11.00 8.11 -2.70
C GLU A 80 -11.21 7.65 -1.26
N LYS A 81 -11.76 6.44 -1.07
CA LYS A 81 -12.04 5.90 0.27
C LYS A 81 -10.77 5.60 1.06
N LEU A 82 -9.77 5.00 0.44
CA LEU A 82 -8.49 4.69 1.12
C LEU A 82 -7.74 5.96 1.50
N VAL A 83 -7.75 6.98 0.65
CA VAL A 83 -7.15 8.29 0.91
C VAL A 83 -7.84 8.99 2.10
N MET A 84 -9.17 9.00 2.15
CA MET A 84 -9.92 9.53 3.30
C MET A 84 -9.55 8.80 4.60
N ILE A 85 -9.43 7.48 4.54
CA ILE A 85 -9.04 6.67 5.70
C ILE A 85 -7.59 6.99 6.10
N LEU A 86 -6.66 7.09 5.14
CA LEU A 86 -5.26 7.44 5.40
C LEU A 86 -5.13 8.79 6.09
N GLN A 87 -5.80 9.83 5.57
CA GLN A 87 -5.82 11.18 6.17
C GLN A 87 -6.37 11.20 7.60
N ARG A 88 -7.35 10.34 7.89
CA ARG A 88 -7.90 10.23 9.25
C ARG A 88 -6.94 9.48 10.17
N SER A 89 -6.44 8.33 9.74
CA SER A 89 -5.56 7.47 10.56
C SER A 89 -4.19 8.09 10.81
N SER A 90 -3.69 8.98 9.92
CA SER A 90 -2.43 9.69 10.12
C SER A 90 -2.44 10.61 11.36
N LYS A 91 -3.61 11.05 11.82
CA LYS A 91 -3.75 11.88 13.02
C LYS A 91 -3.55 11.10 14.33
N ASN A 92 -3.75 9.78 14.32
CA ASN A 92 -3.56 8.90 15.46
C ASN A 92 -3.26 7.46 15.00
N PRO A 93 -2.03 7.16 14.60
CA PRO A 93 -1.65 5.90 13.94
C PRO A 93 -1.43 4.74 14.93
N ASN A 94 -2.36 4.51 15.85
CA ASN A 94 -2.21 3.56 16.96
C ASN A 94 -2.68 2.12 16.65
N LYS A 95 -2.95 1.80 15.38
CA LYS A 95 -3.43 0.48 14.93
C LYS A 95 -2.49 -0.14 13.87
N PRO A 96 -1.35 -0.72 14.28
CA PRO A 96 -0.31 -1.15 13.35
C PRO A 96 -0.80 -2.11 12.26
N ASN A 97 -1.60 -3.12 12.61
CA ASN A 97 -2.12 -4.09 11.63
C ASN A 97 -3.09 -3.44 10.63
N PHE A 98 -3.96 -2.54 11.11
CA PHE A 98 -4.85 -1.79 10.26
C PHE A 98 -4.07 -0.90 9.29
N ASN A 99 -3.09 -0.16 9.80
CA ASN A 99 -2.23 0.71 9.03
C ASN A 99 -1.46 -0.07 7.95
N HIS A 100 -0.89 -1.22 8.32
CA HIS A 100 -0.22 -2.10 7.37
C HIS A 100 -1.14 -2.48 6.20
N TYR A 101 -2.34 -3.01 6.47
CA TYR A 101 -3.26 -3.40 5.40
C TYR A 101 -3.81 -2.21 4.60
N LEU A 102 -3.91 -1.03 5.19
CA LEU A 102 -4.27 0.20 4.49
C LEU A 102 -3.21 0.56 3.43
N PHE A 103 -1.94 0.61 3.82
CA PHE A 103 -0.84 0.91 2.90
C PHE A 103 -0.65 -0.19 1.85
N GLU A 104 -0.78 -1.46 2.22
CA GLU A 104 -0.77 -2.57 1.26
C GLU A 104 -1.92 -2.46 0.25
N SER A 105 -3.13 -2.08 0.68
CA SER A 105 -4.26 -1.86 -0.22
C SER A 105 -3.94 -0.77 -1.25
N ILE A 106 -3.42 0.38 -0.81
CA ILE A 106 -3.00 1.47 -1.70
C ILE A 106 -1.92 0.99 -2.68
N THR A 107 -0.92 0.27 -2.18
CA THR A 107 0.17 -0.27 -2.99
C THR A 107 -0.33 -1.23 -4.09
N VAL A 108 -1.28 -2.11 -3.75
CA VAL A 108 -1.90 -3.02 -4.73
C VAL A 108 -2.62 -2.24 -5.83
N LEU A 109 -3.38 -1.19 -5.48
CA LEU A 109 -4.06 -0.37 -6.48
C LEU A 109 -3.06 0.31 -7.43
N ILE A 110 -2.02 0.93 -6.89
CA ILE A 110 -0.98 1.61 -7.68
C ILE A 110 -0.32 0.61 -8.63
N ARG A 111 0.20 -0.50 -8.10
CA ARG A 111 0.91 -1.51 -8.90
C ARG A 111 0.06 -2.07 -10.03
N THR A 112 -1.18 -2.43 -9.73
CA THR A 112 -2.10 -2.98 -10.73
C THR A 112 -2.41 -1.96 -11.82
N SER A 113 -2.70 -0.71 -11.44
CA SER A 113 -3.07 0.34 -12.39
C SER A 113 -1.91 0.76 -13.28
N VAL A 114 -0.73 0.99 -12.70
CA VAL A 114 0.48 1.38 -13.45
C VAL A 114 0.91 0.26 -14.41
N ALA A 115 0.78 -1.01 -14.01
CA ALA A 115 1.07 -2.15 -14.87
C ALA A 115 0.14 -2.23 -16.09
N GLN A 116 -1.12 -1.83 -15.93
CA GLN A 116 -2.12 -1.82 -17.02
C GLN A 116 -2.05 -0.55 -17.87
N ASN A 117 -1.80 0.59 -17.24
CA ASN A 117 -1.68 1.88 -17.91
C ASN A 117 -0.66 2.77 -17.19
N PRO A 118 0.58 2.88 -17.69
CA PRO A 118 1.61 3.72 -17.08
C PRO A 118 1.23 5.20 -16.93
N ALA A 119 0.30 5.72 -17.74
CA ALA A 119 -0.16 7.11 -17.62
C ALA A 119 -0.93 7.38 -16.31
N THR A 120 -1.37 6.35 -15.59
CA THR A 120 -1.99 6.51 -14.27
C THR A 120 -1.00 6.92 -13.18
N LEU A 121 0.31 6.79 -13.42
CA LEU A 121 1.37 7.13 -12.48
C LEU A 121 1.24 8.57 -11.95
N GLU A 122 1.14 9.54 -12.86
CA GLU A 122 1.01 10.96 -12.49
C GLU A 122 -0.26 11.25 -11.69
N GLN A 123 -1.35 10.52 -11.96
CA GLN A 123 -2.60 10.68 -11.20
C GLN A 123 -2.44 10.22 -9.75
N PHE A 124 -1.71 9.12 -9.51
CA PHE A 124 -1.40 8.68 -8.15
C PHE A 124 -0.51 9.67 -7.42
N GLU A 125 0.49 10.23 -8.08
CA GLU A 125 1.37 11.25 -7.51
C GLU A 125 0.60 12.51 -7.10
N GLN A 126 -0.27 13.01 -7.99
CA GLN A 126 -1.12 14.18 -7.72
C GLN A 126 -2.03 13.97 -6.51
N VAL A 127 -2.54 12.76 -6.30
CA VAL A 127 -3.44 12.44 -5.19
C VAL A 127 -2.67 12.18 -3.90
N LEU A 128 -1.53 11.48 -3.96
CA LEU A 128 -0.84 10.98 -2.76
C LEU A 128 0.17 11.96 -2.19
N PHE A 129 0.91 12.73 -2.99
CA PHE A 129 1.93 13.64 -2.48
C PHE A 129 1.39 14.71 -1.53
N PRO A 130 0.23 15.34 -1.78
CA PRO A 130 -0.37 16.27 -0.81
C PRO A 130 -0.69 15.64 0.55
N ILE A 131 -0.90 14.30 0.57
CA ILE A 131 -1.18 13.55 1.82
C ILE A 131 0.10 13.11 2.50
N PHE A 132 1.13 12.77 1.74
CA PHE A 132 2.42 12.36 2.27
C PHE A 132 3.20 13.52 2.88
N THR A 133 3.04 14.74 2.35
CA THR A 133 3.71 15.92 2.89
C THR A 133 3.43 16.13 4.38
N PRO A 134 2.17 16.17 4.86
CA PRO A 134 1.90 16.26 6.30
C PRO A 134 2.47 15.09 7.11
N ILE A 135 2.51 13.87 6.57
CA ILE A 135 3.09 12.71 7.26
C ILE A 135 4.58 12.95 7.57
N PHE A 136 5.31 13.57 6.64
CA PHE A 136 6.71 13.94 6.86
C PHE A 136 6.86 15.16 7.78
N THR A 137 6.06 16.22 7.58
CA THR A 137 6.19 17.46 8.37
C THR A 137 5.77 17.29 9.81
N ASP A 138 4.76 16.46 10.06
CA ASP A 138 4.25 16.17 11.40
C ASP A 138 4.97 14.98 12.05
N ASP A 139 5.97 14.43 11.35
CA ASP A 139 6.81 13.30 11.78
C ASP A 139 6.00 12.08 12.25
N VAL A 140 5.01 11.66 11.45
CA VAL A 140 4.19 10.48 11.73
C VAL A 140 5.03 9.21 11.53
N ALA A 141 5.84 8.88 12.54
CA ALA A 141 6.90 7.87 12.48
C ALA A 141 6.41 6.49 12.00
N GLU A 142 5.21 6.10 12.37
CA GLU A 142 4.59 4.81 12.01
C GLU A 142 4.26 4.72 10.51
N PHE A 143 4.07 5.85 9.84
CA PHE A 143 3.68 5.90 8.42
C PHE A 143 4.86 6.15 7.48
N ILE A 144 5.90 6.83 7.96
CA ILE A 144 7.06 7.20 7.13
C ILE A 144 7.65 6.03 6.35
N PRO A 145 7.90 4.82 6.91
CA PRO A 145 8.45 3.71 6.14
C PRO A 145 7.57 3.28 4.97
N TYR A 146 6.24 3.26 5.16
CA TYR A 146 5.31 2.89 4.09
C TYR A 146 5.24 3.95 2.99
N VAL A 147 5.21 5.22 3.38
CA VAL A 147 5.23 6.35 2.43
C VAL A 147 6.49 6.31 1.58
N LEU A 148 7.67 6.10 2.18
CA LEU A 148 8.93 5.96 1.47
C LEU A 148 8.92 4.77 0.49
N GLN A 149 8.30 3.65 0.86
CA GLN A 149 8.15 2.48 -0.02
C GLN A 149 7.27 2.81 -1.25
N ILE A 150 6.14 3.50 -1.04
CA ILE A 150 5.26 3.90 -2.15
C ILE A 150 5.97 4.89 -3.06
N ILE A 151 6.63 5.91 -2.51
CA ILE A 151 7.39 6.90 -3.30
C ILE A 151 8.51 6.20 -4.09
N GLY A 152 9.21 5.25 -3.48
CA GLY A 152 10.23 4.43 -4.16
C GLY A 152 9.64 3.69 -5.36
N PHE A 153 8.51 3.02 -5.20
CA PHE A 153 7.83 2.33 -6.29
C PHE A 153 7.36 3.29 -7.41
N LEU A 154 6.78 4.44 -7.03
CA LEU A 154 6.36 5.44 -8.00
C LEU A 154 7.56 5.95 -8.82
N LEU A 155 8.67 6.28 -8.15
CA LEU A 155 9.91 6.71 -8.82
C LEU A 155 10.49 5.63 -9.74
N GLU A 156 10.53 4.36 -9.29
CA GLU A 156 10.96 3.21 -10.09
C GLU A 156 10.12 3.07 -11.38
N SER A 157 8.87 3.51 -11.35
CA SER A 157 7.94 3.41 -12.49
C SER A 157 8.12 4.53 -13.54
N HIS A 158 8.87 5.59 -13.24
CA HIS A 158 9.21 6.63 -14.19
C HIS A 158 10.23 6.17 -15.25
N LEU A 159 10.24 6.86 -16.38
CA LEU A 159 11.28 6.70 -17.38
C LEU A 159 12.62 7.24 -16.85
N THR A 160 13.71 6.61 -17.26
CA THR A 160 15.06 7.04 -16.88
C THR A 160 15.40 8.41 -17.50
N GLY A 161 16.06 9.26 -16.72
CA GLY A 161 16.62 10.53 -17.18
C GLY A 161 15.80 11.78 -16.83
N SER A 162 14.55 11.63 -16.38
CA SER A 162 13.73 12.76 -15.95
C SER A 162 12.95 12.40 -14.69
N ILE A 163 13.06 13.23 -13.66
CA ILE A 163 12.26 13.12 -12.44
C ILE A 163 11.45 14.40 -12.23
N PRO A 164 10.18 14.30 -11.80
CA PRO A 164 9.37 15.45 -11.42
C PRO A 164 10.00 16.27 -10.28
N ASP A 165 9.66 17.55 -10.20
CA ASP A 165 10.22 18.47 -9.20
C ASP A 165 9.92 18.05 -7.76
N ALA A 166 8.79 17.38 -7.51
CA ALA A 166 8.46 16.85 -6.20
C ALA A 166 9.50 15.85 -5.67
N TYR A 167 10.05 15.01 -6.56
CA TYR A 167 11.13 14.08 -6.19
C TYR A 167 12.45 14.80 -5.96
N ARG A 168 12.75 15.87 -6.71
CA ARG A 168 13.95 16.69 -6.50
C ARG A 168 13.94 17.34 -5.12
N ALA A 169 12.79 17.89 -4.71
CA ALA A 169 12.61 18.46 -3.38
C ALA A 169 12.76 17.42 -2.28
N LEU A 170 12.15 16.25 -2.46
CA LEU A 170 12.24 15.15 -1.50
C LEU A 170 13.65 14.59 -1.35
N PHE A 171 14.43 14.54 -2.44
CA PHE A 171 15.79 13.99 -2.44
C PHE A 171 16.68 14.64 -1.38
N GLN A 172 16.63 15.97 -1.24
CA GLN A 172 17.41 16.68 -0.21
C GLN A 172 16.96 16.30 1.20
N SER A 173 15.66 16.14 1.40
CA SER A 173 15.09 15.81 2.72
C SER A 173 15.50 14.40 3.17
N ILE A 174 15.45 13.40 2.28
CA ILE A 174 15.81 12.02 2.65
C ILE A 174 17.31 11.83 2.93
N LEU A 175 18.15 12.76 2.55
CA LEU A 175 19.59 12.74 2.90
C LEU A 175 19.88 13.26 4.32
N THR A 176 18.88 13.82 5.02
CA THR A 176 19.08 14.30 6.40
C THR A 176 19.25 13.14 7.38
N PRO A 177 20.17 13.25 8.36
CA PRO A 177 20.44 12.17 9.31
C PRO A 177 19.20 11.65 10.04
N SER A 178 18.26 12.53 10.38
CA SER A 178 17.05 12.17 11.14
C SER A 178 16.19 11.07 10.49
N PHE A 179 16.21 10.95 9.16
CA PHE A 179 15.52 9.84 8.48
C PHE A 179 16.22 8.50 8.67
N TRP A 180 17.58 8.52 8.82
CA TRP A 180 18.42 7.34 8.92
C TRP A 180 18.58 6.83 10.35
N ASP A 181 18.35 7.68 11.34
CA ASP A 181 18.44 7.33 12.77
C ASP A 181 17.37 6.28 13.16
N ARG A 182 16.30 6.17 12.39
CA ARG A 182 15.22 5.20 12.61
C ARG A 182 15.44 3.94 11.78
N SER A 183 15.80 2.86 12.45
CA SER A 183 16.07 1.56 11.78
C SER A 183 14.91 1.07 10.88
N GLY A 184 13.67 1.38 11.24
CA GLY A 184 12.48 1.04 10.44
C GLY A 184 12.42 1.74 9.08
N ASN A 185 13.08 2.88 8.91
CA ASN A 185 13.13 3.61 7.65
C ASN A 185 14.19 3.05 6.69
N ILE A 186 15.26 2.42 7.21
CA ILE A 186 16.45 2.08 6.44
C ILE A 186 16.15 1.24 5.19
N PRO A 187 15.34 0.16 5.24
CA PRO A 187 15.06 -0.61 4.04
C PRO A 187 14.36 0.20 2.95
N ALA A 188 13.39 1.04 3.33
CA ALA A 188 12.63 1.88 2.40
C ALA A 188 13.50 3.00 1.82
N LEU A 189 14.32 3.66 2.65
CA LEU A 189 15.28 4.69 2.22
C LEU A 189 16.32 4.13 1.27
N SER A 190 16.88 2.96 1.57
CA SER A 190 17.88 2.32 0.70
C SER A 190 17.31 2.01 -0.68
N ARG A 191 16.09 1.48 -0.73
CA ARG A 191 15.40 1.24 -2.01
C ARG A 191 15.09 2.53 -2.76
N LEU A 192 14.62 3.56 -2.05
CA LEU A 192 14.32 4.85 -2.66
C LEU A 192 15.58 5.51 -3.21
N LEU A 193 16.71 5.47 -2.50
CA LEU A 193 17.99 5.95 -3.03
C LEU A 193 18.45 5.17 -4.24
N GLN A 194 18.29 3.85 -4.26
CA GLN A 194 18.58 3.03 -5.44
C GLN A 194 17.73 3.50 -6.62
N ALA A 195 16.42 3.73 -6.45
CA ALA A 195 15.55 4.25 -7.49
C ALA A 195 16.01 5.63 -8.02
N TYR A 196 16.45 6.52 -7.13
CA TYR A 196 17.04 7.80 -7.55
C TYR A 196 18.30 7.62 -8.40
N ILE A 197 19.20 6.75 -8.01
CA ILE A 197 20.42 6.47 -8.76
C ILE A 197 20.10 5.91 -10.14
N GLU A 198 19.19 4.95 -10.22
CA GLU A 198 18.80 4.28 -11.46
C GLU A 198 18.06 5.23 -12.43
N LYS A 199 17.16 6.06 -11.90
CA LYS A 199 16.27 6.90 -12.73
C LYS A 199 16.82 8.28 -13.01
N ALA A 200 17.60 8.85 -12.13
CA ALA A 200 18.02 10.25 -12.16
C ALA A 200 19.51 10.48 -11.84
N GLY A 201 20.33 9.44 -11.87
CA GLY A 201 21.74 9.53 -11.46
C GLY A 201 22.50 10.65 -12.17
N GLU A 202 22.35 10.79 -13.48
CA GLU A 202 22.98 11.88 -14.24
C GLU A 202 22.45 13.25 -13.80
N THR A 203 21.17 13.41 -13.59
CA THR A 203 20.54 14.65 -13.14
C THR A 203 21.04 15.04 -11.77
N ILE A 204 21.09 14.06 -10.82
CA ILE A 204 21.59 14.26 -9.47
C ILE A 204 23.03 14.79 -9.49
N VAL A 205 23.87 14.22 -10.33
CA VAL A 205 25.29 14.64 -10.48
C VAL A 205 25.40 16.01 -11.16
N LYS A 206 24.69 16.21 -12.28
CA LYS A 206 24.75 17.50 -13.04
C LYS A 206 24.23 18.68 -12.23
N GLU A 207 23.14 18.49 -11.49
CA GLU A 207 22.50 19.52 -10.68
C GLU A 207 23.14 19.66 -9.29
N LYS A 208 24.20 18.90 -9.00
CA LYS A 208 24.88 18.87 -7.69
C LYS A 208 23.93 18.71 -6.52
N LEU A 209 22.89 17.89 -6.70
CA LEU A 209 21.90 17.63 -5.68
C LEU A 209 22.52 16.88 -4.47
N VAL A 210 23.60 16.14 -4.68
CA VAL A 210 24.47 15.65 -3.61
C VAL A 210 25.58 16.69 -3.43
N ARG A 211 25.57 17.41 -2.32
CA ARG A 211 26.80 18.07 -1.84
C ARG A 211 27.73 16.96 -1.41
N ILE A 212 28.69 16.61 -2.28
CA ILE A 212 29.83 15.79 -1.85
C ILE A 212 30.43 16.57 -0.70
N PHE A 213 30.53 15.94 0.45
CA PHE A 213 31.07 16.51 1.67
C PHE A 213 32.45 17.14 1.32
N ASP A 214 32.51 18.43 1.17
CA ASP A 214 33.76 19.14 1.27
C ASP A 214 34.22 18.98 2.72
N ARG A 215 35.06 18.00 2.93
CA ARG A 215 35.91 17.92 4.13
C ARG A 215 36.94 19.04 3.97
N ASN A 216 36.71 20.15 4.61
CA ASN A 216 37.74 21.04 5.07
C ASN A 216 38.12 20.66 6.50
#